data_b62d1864ad246906e6292f4701984d3d
#
_entry.id   b62d1864ad246906e6292f4701984d3d
#
_cell.length_a   1.000
_cell.length_b   1.000
_cell.length_c   1.000
_cell.angle_alpha   90.00
_cell.angle_beta   90.00
_cell.angle_gamma   90.00
#
_symmetry.space_group_name_H-M   'P 1'
#
loop_
_entity.id
_entity.type
_entity.pdbx_description
1 polymer ?
#
loop_
_entity_poly.entity_id
_entity_poly.type
_entity_poly.pdbx_seq_one_letter_code
_entity_poly.pdbx_strand_id
1 'polypeptide(L)'
;MLTLLVFLPLLGSLLSGLLPSFVGKKGVIWVPTVLCLLSLILSVILMFQAISGESYTIILGNWINSGNLKIGWALRLDMLSAMMLFVVMLVSTLVHIYSIGYMDNDPHKARFFSYLSLFTFAMLMLVTSNNFLQLFFGWEGVGLCSYLLIGFWFKKQSANAAAIKAFLVNRVGDLGLILGIAIIYYLTGSLDYDVVFNNISSILHLDIKFLNYNIPYIEITCFLLFIGAMGKSAQIGLHTWLADAMEGPTPVSALIHAATMVTAGVFLVARCSPLFEYAPIALNFVIIVGALTSIFAAFIAISQNDIKKIIAYSTCSQLGYMFFACGLSAYSAGMFHLVTHAFFKALLFLGAGSIIHALTDEKDIRKMGGLARLLPYTCGAMWIGSLALVGLPPFAGFFSKDIILEAAWAHQSSNGYIAFYLGLLAAFLTAFYSWKILFLVFHGKARSDISKAHESPLYILIPLFVLSVGAVISGWIGYIMVDTHHDFWHGAILILDNHKALINAHHVPILVKASPIIVALLGILLAWLFYIKRTNLPLIFSGKFSFLYNISKNKFWFDELYELLLCHPLKVMGNFLWNKGDIGVIDKFGPDGITYICKKFASKIKSFQSGYVYHYAFTMFFGLIALFSWQFLIFLGWI
;
A
#
# COMPACT_ATOMS: atom_id res chain seq x y z
N MET A 1 8.15 -21.63 16.28
CA MET A 1 6.79 -21.09 16.13
C MET A 1 6.77 -19.95 15.10
N LEU A 2 7.63 -18.94 15.20
CA LEU A 2 7.66 -17.80 14.28
C LEU A 2 7.82 -18.20 12.81
N THR A 3 8.77 -19.09 12.49
CA THR A 3 8.97 -19.62 11.12
C THR A 3 7.70 -20.29 10.58
N LEU A 4 7.06 -21.14 11.39
CA LEU A 4 5.83 -21.81 10.98
C LEU A 4 4.72 -20.80 10.68
N LEU A 5 4.51 -19.80 11.56
CA LEU A 5 3.53 -18.73 11.38
C LEU A 5 3.70 -18.03 10.03
N VAL A 6 4.93 -17.68 9.68
CA VAL A 6 5.22 -16.92 8.45
C VAL A 6 5.00 -17.77 7.20
N PHE A 7 5.40 -19.06 7.21
CA PHE A 7 5.37 -19.91 6.01
C PHE A 7 4.05 -20.68 5.80
N LEU A 8 3.16 -20.79 6.78
CA LEU A 8 1.85 -21.43 6.60
C LEU A 8 0.99 -20.74 5.52
N PRO A 9 0.88 -19.40 5.46
CA PRO A 9 0.15 -18.74 4.36
C PRO A 9 0.79 -18.99 2.99
N LEU A 10 2.13 -19.06 2.89
CA LEU A 10 2.81 -19.43 1.66
C LEU A 10 2.42 -20.84 1.20
N LEU A 11 2.42 -21.80 2.13
CA LEU A 11 1.99 -23.17 1.85
C LEU A 11 0.53 -23.19 1.34
N GLY A 12 -0.35 -22.43 1.97
CA GLY A 12 -1.75 -22.26 1.52
C GLY A 12 -1.85 -21.73 0.10
N SER A 13 -1.02 -20.71 -0.23
CA SER A 13 -0.94 -20.14 -1.57
C SER A 13 -0.49 -21.16 -2.60
N LEU A 14 0.59 -21.88 -2.34
CA LEU A 14 1.15 -22.89 -3.25
C LEU A 14 0.17 -24.05 -3.50
N LEU A 15 -0.44 -24.58 -2.44
CA LEU A 15 -1.40 -25.68 -2.56
C LEU A 15 -2.64 -25.27 -3.36
N SER A 16 -3.18 -24.07 -3.13
CA SER A 16 -4.38 -23.61 -3.86
C SER A 16 -4.08 -23.13 -5.26
N GLY A 17 -2.90 -22.55 -5.51
CA GLY A 17 -2.54 -21.95 -6.79
C GLY A 17 -1.90 -22.95 -7.78
N LEU A 18 -0.93 -23.73 -7.31
CA LEU A 18 -0.16 -24.64 -8.15
C LEU A 18 -0.71 -26.07 -8.17
N LEU A 19 -1.36 -26.49 -7.10
CA LEU A 19 -1.87 -27.86 -6.94
C LEU A 19 -3.39 -27.94 -6.70
N PRO A 20 -4.22 -27.16 -7.45
CA PRO A 20 -5.66 -27.13 -7.22
C PRO A 20 -6.34 -28.48 -7.50
N SER A 21 -5.80 -29.29 -8.41
CA SER A 21 -6.28 -30.64 -8.70
C SER A 21 -6.05 -31.62 -7.55
N PHE A 22 -4.94 -31.45 -6.81
CA PHE A 22 -4.61 -32.29 -5.66
C PHE A 22 -5.50 -31.98 -4.45
N VAL A 23 -5.74 -30.68 -4.19
CA VAL A 23 -6.55 -30.24 -3.02
C VAL A 23 -8.06 -30.35 -3.28
N GLY A 24 -8.46 -30.33 -4.54
CA GLY A 24 -9.85 -30.40 -4.97
C GLY A 24 -10.64 -29.08 -4.78
N LYS A 25 -11.86 -29.03 -5.35
CA LYS A 25 -12.69 -27.80 -5.39
C LYS A 25 -12.99 -27.17 -4.03
N LYS A 26 -13.17 -27.96 -2.99
CA LYS A 26 -13.38 -27.44 -1.61
C LYS A 26 -12.05 -27.11 -0.95
N GLY A 27 -11.02 -27.91 -1.16
CA GLY A 27 -9.72 -27.72 -0.56
C GLY A 27 -9.04 -26.41 -0.96
N VAL A 28 -9.20 -25.93 -2.19
CA VAL A 28 -8.62 -24.65 -2.64
C VAL A 28 -9.12 -23.44 -1.84
N ILE A 29 -10.25 -23.56 -1.15
CA ILE A 29 -10.85 -22.54 -0.28
C ILE A 29 -10.44 -22.79 1.17
N TRP A 30 -10.64 -24.04 1.66
CA TRP A 30 -10.50 -24.37 3.07
C TRP A 30 -9.05 -24.48 3.53
N VAL A 31 -8.15 -25.02 2.68
CA VAL A 31 -6.74 -25.19 3.06
C VAL A 31 -6.08 -23.84 3.38
N PRO A 32 -6.10 -22.80 2.51
CA PRO A 32 -5.51 -21.52 2.85
C PRO A 32 -6.20 -20.86 4.05
N THR A 33 -7.53 -21.00 4.19
CA THR A 33 -8.27 -20.44 5.33
C THR A 33 -7.86 -21.09 6.65
N VAL A 34 -7.74 -22.41 6.69
CA VAL A 34 -7.30 -23.13 7.92
C VAL A 34 -5.84 -22.82 8.24
N LEU A 35 -4.95 -22.77 7.25
CA LEU A 35 -3.54 -22.43 7.47
C LEU A 35 -3.38 -20.98 7.98
N CYS A 36 -4.18 -20.03 7.48
CA CYS A 36 -4.24 -18.69 8.04
C CYS A 36 -4.78 -18.67 9.48
N LEU A 37 -5.80 -19.49 9.80
CA LEU A 37 -6.31 -19.60 11.15
C LEU A 37 -5.25 -20.16 12.12
N LEU A 38 -4.51 -21.18 11.70
CA LEU A 38 -3.38 -21.70 12.49
C LEU A 38 -2.30 -20.64 12.71
N SER A 39 -1.97 -19.86 11.68
CA SER A 39 -1.04 -18.74 11.82
C SER A 39 -1.57 -17.66 12.78
N LEU A 40 -2.89 -17.39 12.78
CA LEU A 40 -3.50 -16.48 13.75
C LEU A 40 -3.32 -16.99 15.19
N ILE A 41 -3.58 -18.26 15.44
CA ILE A 41 -3.37 -18.86 16.78
C ILE A 41 -1.91 -18.70 17.22
N LEU A 42 -0.96 -18.99 16.33
CA LEU A 42 0.46 -18.81 16.61
C LEU A 42 0.81 -17.33 16.87
N SER A 43 0.19 -16.38 16.13
CA SER A 43 0.44 -14.95 16.34
C SER A 43 -0.04 -14.46 17.70
N VAL A 44 -1.15 -15.00 18.21
CA VAL A 44 -1.63 -14.71 19.58
C VAL A 44 -0.63 -15.21 20.62
N ILE A 45 -0.11 -16.42 20.47
CA ILE A 45 0.90 -16.97 21.40
C ILE A 45 2.17 -16.11 21.39
N LEU A 46 2.68 -15.75 20.20
CA LEU A 46 3.87 -14.90 20.06
C LEU A 46 3.63 -13.47 20.60
N MET A 47 2.41 -12.96 20.49
CA MET A 47 2.05 -11.68 21.09
C MET A 47 2.17 -11.71 22.61
N PHE A 48 1.71 -12.77 23.28
CA PHE A 48 1.89 -12.92 24.74
C PHE A 48 3.36 -13.06 25.13
N GLN A 49 4.18 -13.76 24.34
CA GLN A 49 5.63 -13.83 24.56
C GLN A 49 6.28 -12.45 24.45
N ALA A 50 5.92 -11.66 23.43
CA ALA A 50 6.45 -10.32 23.28
C ALA A 50 6.00 -9.35 24.40
N ILE A 51 4.77 -9.48 24.90
CA ILE A 51 4.27 -8.71 26.06
C ILE A 51 5.08 -9.04 27.32
N SER A 52 5.54 -10.29 27.48
CA SER A 52 6.43 -10.67 28.60
C SER A 52 7.89 -10.21 28.42
N GLY A 53 8.19 -9.47 27.35
CA GLY A 53 9.52 -8.92 27.07
C GLY A 53 10.44 -9.83 26.27
N GLU A 54 9.96 -10.98 25.77
CA GLU A 54 10.76 -11.85 24.92
C GLU A 54 10.98 -11.23 23.55
N SER A 55 12.25 -11.06 23.16
CA SER A 55 12.65 -10.65 21.82
C SER A 55 13.77 -11.55 21.32
N TYR A 56 13.67 -11.99 20.05
CA TYR A 56 14.69 -12.86 19.45
C TYR A 56 14.66 -12.78 17.91
N THR A 57 15.78 -13.20 17.32
CA THR A 57 15.93 -13.31 15.87
C THR A 57 16.28 -14.75 15.48
N ILE A 58 15.56 -15.31 14.51
CA ILE A 58 15.80 -16.65 13.95
C ILE A 58 16.49 -16.48 12.60
N ILE A 59 17.73 -16.92 12.48
CA ILE A 59 18.48 -16.95 11.23
C ILE A 59 18.04 -18.18 10.45
N LEU A 60 17.52 -17.98 9.23
CA LEU A 60 17.11 -19.06 8.33
C LEU A 60 18.23 -19.47 7.36
N GLY A 61 19.10 -18.54 7.01
CA GLY A 61 20.23 -18.80 6.11
C GLY A 61 20.89 -17.52 5.59
N ASN A 62 21.95 -17.68 4.82
CA ASN A 62 22.59 -16.57 4.12
C ASN A 62 21.88 -16.35 2.77
N TRP A 63 21.50 -15.10 2.49
CA TRP A 63 20.84 -14.76 1.24
C TRP A 63 21.82 -14.19 0.21
N ILE A 64 22.54 -13.13 0.58
CA ILE A 64 23.51 -12.49 -0.28
C ILE A 64 24.87 -12.49 0.44
N ASN A 65 25.89 -12.96 -0.26
CA ASN A 65 27.27 -12.94 0.21
C ASN A 65 28.16 -12.52 -0.97
N SER A 66 28.46 -11.21 -1.07
CA SER A 66 29.25 -10.64 -2.16
C SER A 66 30.19 -9.58 -1.61
N GLY A 67 31.48 -9.91 -1.52
CA GLY A 67 32.49 -9.04 -0.93
C GLY A 67 32.15 -8.70 0.53
N ASN A 68 32.00 -7.43 0.85
CA ASN A 68 31.65 -6.94 2.17
C ASN A 68 30.13 -6.97 2.44
N LEU A 69 29.30 -7.14 1.42
CA LEU A 69 27.84 -7.21 1.56
C LEU A 69 27.44 -8.62 2.00
N LYS A 70 27.08 -8.76 3.27
CA LYS A 70 26.57 -10.00 3.86
C LYS A 70 25.16 -9.76 4.35
N ILE A 71 24.16 -10.44 3.79
CA ILE A 71 22.76 -10.31 4.16
C ILE A 71 22.21 -11.67 4.51
N GLY A 72 21.75 -11.80 5.74
CA GLY A 72 21.06 -13.00 6.23
C GLY A 72 19.58 -12.95 5.91
N TRP A 73 18.99 -14.12 5.74
CA TRP A 73 17.55 -14.29 5.76
C TRP A 73 17.14 -14.66 7.20
N ALA A 74 16.48 -13.75 7.89
CA ALA A 74 16.19 -13.90 9.31
C ALA A 74 14.79 -13.39 9.66
N LEU A 75 14.19 -13.92 10.71
CA LEU A 75 12.90 -13.50 11.23
C LEU A 75 13.08 -12.92 12.64
N ARG A 76 12.70 -11.66 12.81
CA ARG A 76 12.76 -10.93 14.07
C ARG A 76 11.41 -10.93 14.75
N LEU A 77 11.38 -11.29 16.03
CA LEU A 77 10.28 -11.07 16.94
C LEU A 77 10.69 -10.03 17.98
N ASP A 78 9.99 -8.93 18.02
CA ASP A 78 9.96 -7.92 19.07
C ASP A 78 8.52 -7.42 19.21
N MET A 79 8.26 -6.54 20.17
CA MET A 79 6.90 -6.08 20.43
C MET A 79 6.23 -5.43 19.23
N LEU A 80 6.98 -4.65 18.42
CA LEU A 80 6.47 -4.01 17.22
C LEU A 80 6.09 -5.02 16.13
N SER A 81 6.96 -6.02 15.87
CA SER A 81 6.67 -7.08 14.90
C SER A 81 5.55 -8.01 15.39
N ALA A 82 5.52 -8.37 16.68
CA ALA A 82 4.49 -9.22 17.26
C ALA A 82 3.08 -8.61 17.14
N MET A 83 2.97 -7.31 17.43
CA MET A 83 1.71 -6.59 17.27
C MET A 83 1.26 -6.54 15.79
N MET A 84 2.17 -6.28 14.87
CA MET A 84 1.84 -6.30 13.43
C MET A 84 1.46 -7.71 12.96
N LEU A 85 2.15 -8.77 13.42
CA LEU A 85 1.80 -10.16 13.13
C LEU A 85 0.37 -10.47 13.57
N PHE A 86 0.00 -10.08 14.79
CA PHE A 86 -1.36 -10.28 15.30
C PHE A 86 -2.41 -9.56 14.45
N VAL A 87 -2.23 -8.27 14.19
CA VAL A 87 -3.19 -7.46 13.44
C VAL A 87 -3.34 -7.97 11.99
N VAL A 88 -2.22 -8.26 11.32
CA VAL A 88 -2.22 -8.78 9.94
C VAL A 88 -2.92 -10.13 9.87
N MET A 89 -2.59 -11.06 10.78
CA MET A 89 -3.17 -12.41 10.77
C MET A 89 -4.65 -12.41 11.13
N LEU A 90 -5.05 -11.58 12.08
CA LEU A 90 -6.46 -11.44 12.45
C LEU A 90 -7.31 -10.98 11.26
N VAL A 91 -6.92 -9.85 10.65
CA VAL A 91 -7.67 -9.30 9.51
C VAL A 91 -7.61 -10.24 8.32
N SER A 92 -6.44 -10.82 8.00
CA SER A 92 -6.29 -11.75 6.89
C SER A 92 -7.18 -12.99 7.06
N THR A 93 -7.20 -13.60 8.24
CA THR A 93 -8.04 -14.78 8.54
C THR A 93 -9.53 -14.46 8.38
N LEU A 94 -9.97 -13.32 8.91
CA LEU A 94 -11.36 -12.88 8.78
C LEU A 94 -11.74 -12.59 7.32
N VAL A 95 -10.81 -12.01 6.55
CA VAL A 95 -11.01 -11.78 5.11
C VAL A 95 -11.06 -13.11 4.34
N HIS A 96 -10.25 -14.12 4.69
CA HIS A 96 -10.35 -15.45 4.08
C HIS A 96 -11.72 -16.09 4.36
N ILE A 97 -12.21 -16.02 5.61
CA ILE A 97 -13.56 -16.55 5.97
C ILE A 97 -14.65 -15.81 5.22
N TYR A 98 -14.59 -14.48 5.17
CA TYR A 98 -15.54 -13.63 4.41
C TYR A 98 -15.57 -14.01 2.93
N SER A 99 -14.39 -14.27 2.36
CA SER A 99 -14.22 -14.58 0.94
C SER A 99 -14.85 -15.91 0.55
N ILE A 100 -15.09 -16.84 1.50
CA ILE A 100 -15.81 -18.09 1.24
C ILE A 100 -17.22 -17.77 0.68
N GLY A 101 -17.94 -16.86 1.32
CA GLY A 101 -19.27 -16.47 0.87
C GLY A 101 -19.24 -15.47 -0.30
N TYR A 102 -18.32 -14.48 -0.27
CA TYR A 102 -18.27 -13.43 -1.28
C TYR A 102 -17.88 -13.94 -2.67
N MET A 103 -16.94 -14.90 -2.75
CA MET A 103 -16.43 -15.46 -4.01
C MET A 103 -17.15 -16.75 -4.43
N ASP A 104 -18.28 -17.10 -3.80
CA ASP A 104 -18.92 -18.41 -4.03
C ASP A 104 -19.35 -18.67 -5.48
N ASN A 105 -19.70 -17.65 -6.21
CA ASN A 105 -20.10 -17.76 -7.61
C ASN A 105 -18.95 -17.49 -8.61
N ASP A 106 -17.74 -17.14 -8.15
CA ASP A 106 -16.62 -16.82 -9.04
C ASP A 106 -15.93 -18.12 -9.51
N PRO A 107 -15.69 -18.31 -10.83
CA PRO A 107 -15.03 -19.51 -11.35
C PRO A 107 -13.54 -19.60 -10.99
N HIS A 108 -12.90 -18.50 -10.60
CA HIS A 108 -11.46 -18.42 -10.35
C HIS A 108 -11.08 -18.38 -8.86
N LYS A 109 -11.88 -19.04 -8.00
CA LYS A 109 -11.67 -19.11 -6.54
C LYS A 109 -10.24 -19.52 -6.15
N ALA A 110 -9.69 -20.56 -6.80
CA ALA A 110 -8.36 -21.08 -6.51
C ALA A 110 -7.30 -19.98 -6.63
N ARG A 111 -7.31 -19.23 -7.74
CA ARG A 111 -6.40 -18.11 -7.98
C ARG A 111 -6.60 -16.99 -6.95
N PHE A 112 -7.85 -16.71 -6.58
CA PHE A 112 -8.16 -15.69 -5.58
C PHE A 112 -7.55 -16.00 -4.21
N PHE A 113 -7.84 -17.19 -3.67
CA PHE A 113 -7.33 -17.62 -2.36
C PHE A 113 -5.82 -17.80 -2.36
N SER A 114 -5.22 -18.25 -3.47
CA SER A 114 -3.76 -18.29 -3.63
C SER A 114 -3.14 -16.90 -3.51
N TYR A 115 -3.65 -15.90 -4.25
CA TYR A 115 -3.11 -14.54 -4.20
C TYR A 115 -3.33 -13.87 -2.84
N LEU A 116 -4.47 -14.14 -2.19
CA LEU A 116 -4.78 -13.61 -0.87
C LEU A 116 -3.80 -14.12 0.18
N SER A 117 -3.51 -15.43 0.16
CA SER A 117 -2.53 -16.06 1.05
C SER A 117 -1.10 -15.63 0.75
N LEU A 118 -0.73 -15.47 -0.55
CA LEU A 118 0.58 -14.97 -0.94
C LEU A 118 0.81 -13.54 -0.46
N PHE A 119 -0.22 -12.70 -0.56
CA PHE A 119 -0.18 -11.35 -0.03
C PHE A 119 0.06 -11.33 1.49
N THR A 120 -0.64 -12.20 2.22
CA THR A 120 -0.44 -12.37 3.67
C THR A 120 0.98 -12.77 3.99
N PHE A 121 1.53 -13.78 3.30
CA PHE A 121 2.93 -14.20 3.45
C PHE A 121 3.92 -13.04 3.22
N ALA A 122 3.74 -12.29 2.12
CA ALA A 122 4.61 -11.16 1.80
C ALA A 122 4.59 -10.08 2.90
N MET A 123 3.41 -9.81 3.48
CA MET A 123 3.29 -8.87 4.59
C MET A 123 3.95 -9.39 5.87
N LEU A 124 3.84 -10.69 6.16
CA LEU A 124 4.53 -11.30 7.30
C LEU A 124 6.05 -11.22 7.15
N MET A 125 6.57 -11.47 5.94
CA MET A 125 8.00 -11.31 5.64
C MET A 125 8.48 -9.87 5.84
N LEU A 126 7.65 -8.88 5.50
CA LEU A 126 7.94 -7.47 5.70
C LEU A 126 8.09 -7.13 7.19
N VAL A 127 7.08 -7.50 8.00
CA VAL A 127 7.02 -7.10 9.42
C VAL A 127 8.00 -7.85 10.30
N THR A 128 8.43 -9.05 9.90
CA THR A 128 9.43 -9.87 10.61
C THR A 128 10.85 -9.70 10.09
N SER A 129 11.09 -8.77 9.17
CA SER A 129 12.43 -8.52 8.63
C SER A 129 13.40 -8.10 9.74
N ASN A 130 14.66 -8.59 9.66
CA ASN A 130 15.75 -8.18 10.55
C ASN A 130 16.72 -7.19 9.89
N ASN A 131 16.56 -6.94 8.59
CA ASN A 131 17.39 -6.02 7.83
C ASN A 131 16.57 -5.29 6.77
N PHE A 132 17.11 -4.17 6.30
CA PHE A 132 16.46 -3.31 5.32
C PHE A 132 16.21 -3.98 3.96
N LEU A 133 17.08 -4.89 3.51
CA LEU A 133 16.89 -5.55 2.20
C LEU A 133 15.80 -6.61 2.27
N GLN A 134 15.69 -7.35 3.36
CA GLN A 134 14.59 -8.30 3.57
C GLN A 134 13.25 -7.55 3.75
N LEU A 135 13.26 -6.40 4.42
CA LEU A 135 12.09 -5.51 4.47
C LEU A 135 11.68 -5.12 3.05
N PHE A 136 12.63 -4.71 2.21
CA PHE A 136 12.38 -4.34 0.82
C PHE A 136 11.83 -5.52 0.00
N PHE A 137 12.30 -6.75 0.23
CA PHE A 137 11.72 -7.96 -0.39
C PHE A 137 10.23 -8.12 -0.05
N GLY A 138 9.87 -8.03 1.23
CA GLY A 138 8.47 -8.10 1.65
C GLY A 138 7.64 -6.94 1.07
N TRP A 139 8.23 -5.74 1.04
CA TRP A 139 7.66 -4.52 0.48
C TRP A 139 7.27 -4.65 -0.99
N GLU A 140 8.17 -5.23 -1.79
CA GLU A 140 7.95 -5.52 -3.19
C GLU A 140 6.95 -6.67 -3.39
N GLY A 141 7.04 -7.70 -2.55
CA GLY A 141 6.11 -8.82 -2.54
C GLY A 141 4.66 -8.39 -2.32
N VAL A 142 4.43 -7.51 -1.34
CA VAL A 142 3.11 -6.90 -1.10
C VAL A 142 2.65 -6.06 -2.29
N GLY A 143 3.58 -5.31 -2.92
CA GLY A 143 3.30 -4.53 -4.13
C GLY A 143 2.85 -5.41 -5.30
N LEU A 144 3.57 -6.49 -5.58
CA LEU A 144 3.23 -7.45 -6.63
C LEU A 144 1.89 -8.14 -6.36
N CYS A 145 1.67 -8.62 -5.13
CA CYS A 145 0.41 -9.29 -4.79
C CYS A 145 -0.78 -8.33 -4.88
N SER A 146 -0.61 -7.05 -4.51
CA SER A 146 -1.65 -6.04 -4.67
C SER A 146 -2.01 -5.82 -6.14
N TYR A 147 -1.00 -5.75 -7.02
CA TYR A 147 -1.20 -5.67 -8.47
C TYR A 147 -2.07 -6.84 -8.98
N LEU A 148 -1.73 -8.08 -8.59
CA LEU A 148 -2.47 -9.29 -8.98
C LEU A 148 -3.90 -9.31 -8.44
N LEU A 149 -4.12 -8.78 -7.23
CA LEU A 149 -5.42 -8.75 -6.57
C LEU A 149 -6.31 -7.60 -7.07
N ILE A 150 -5.76 -6.42 -7.34
CA ILE A 150 -6.50 -5.29 -7.93
C ILE A 150 -6.93 -5.66 -9.36
N GLY A 151 -6.01 -6.24 -10.13
CA GLY A 151 -6.25 -6.72 -11.49
C GLY A 151 -6.90 -8.11 -11.55
N PHE A 152 -7.51 -8.62 -10.47
CA PHE A 152 -8.07 -9.97 -10.42
C PHE A 152 -9.05 -10.24 -11.55
N TRP A 153 -9.95 -9.32 -11.84
CA TRP A 153 -10.85 -9.37 -13.00
C TRP A 153 -10.19 -8.78 -14.24
N PHE A 154 -9.10 -9.40 -14.70
CA PHE A 154 -8.24 -8.90 -15.78
C PHE A 154 -8.93 -8.71 -17.13
N LYS A 155 -10.14 -9.23 -17.33
CA LYS A 155 -10.97 -8.95 -18.51
C LYS A 155 -11.59 -7.54 -18.49
N LYS A 156 -11.63 -6.87 -17.32
CA LYS A 156 -12.08 -5.48 -17.20
C LYS A 156 -10.89 -4.54 -17.44
N GLN A 157 -10.98 -3.69 -18.46
CA GLN A 157 -9.94 -2.71 -18.77
C GLN A 157 -9.68 -1.73 -17.60
N SER A 158 -10.74 -1.32 -16.88
CA SER A 158 -10.62 -0.47 -15.70
C SER A 158 -9.79 -1.11 -14.59
N ALA A 159 -9.97 -2.42 -14.35
CA ALA A 159 -9.20 -3.15 -13.34
C ALA A 159 -7.72 -3.28 -13.74
N ASN A 160 -7.43 -3.52 -15.02
CA ASN A 160 -6.06 -3.57 -15.53
C ASN A 160 -5.37 -2.20 -15.41
N ALA A 161 -6.04 -1.13 -15.82
CA ALA A 161 -5.50 0.22 -15.71
C ALA A 161 -5.25 0.61 -14.24
N ALA A 162 -6.17 0.27 -13.34
CA ALA A 162 -6.03 0.49 -11.90
C ALA A 162 -4.86 -0.29 -11.30
N ALA A 163 -4.68 -1.56 -11.69
CA ALA A 163 -3.57 -2.40 -11.23
C ALA A 163 -2.21 -1.85 -11.70
N ILE A 164 -2.09 -1.49 -12.98
CA ILE A 164 -0.87 -0.89 -13.53
C ILE A 164 -0.56 0.43 -12.84
N LYS A 165 -1.55 1.30 -12.65
CA LYS A 165 -1.39 2.57 -11.94
C LYS A 165 -0.91 2.36 -10.51
N ALA A 166 -1.54 1.43 -9.76
CA ALA A 166 -1.14 1.11 -8.40
C ALA A 166 0.32 0.61 -8.35
N PHE A 167 0.72 -0.25 -9.29
CA PHE A 167 2.07 -0.76 -9.36
C PHE A 167 3.08 0.36 -9.67
N LEU A 168 2.86 1.18 -10.70
CA LEU A 168 3.78 2.22 -11.13
C LEU A 168 3.94 3.34 -10.10
N VAL A 169 2.83 3.82 -9.50
CA VAL A 169 2.90 4.88 -8.47
C VAL A 169 3.67 4.39 -7.25
N ASN A 170 3.45 3.15 -6.82
CA ASN A 170 4.23 2.56 -5.73
C ASN A 170 5.71 2.45 -6.08
N ARG A 171 6.09 2.11 -7.34
CA ARG A 171 7.49 2.04 -7.78
C ARG A 171 8.23 3.37 -7.64
N VAL A 172 7.55 4.50 -7.83
CA VAL A 172 8.15 5.81 -7.58
C VAL A 172 8.53 5.96 -6.10
N GLY A 173 7.66 5.53 -5.17
CA GLY A 173 7.99 5.47 -3.76
C GLY A 173 9.12 4.49 -3.45
N ASP A 174 9.06 3.29 -4.05
CA ASP A 174 10.03 2.22 -3.84
C ASP A 174 11.46 2.64 -4.28
N LEU A 175 11.57 3.52 -5.30
CA LEU A 175 12.85 4.12 -5.69
C LEU A 175 13.43 4.96 -4.54
N GLY A 176 12.62 5.76 -3.86
CA GLY A 176 13.06 6.49 -2.68
C GLY A 176 13.55 5.54 -1.58
N LEU A 177 12.78 4.49 -1.29
CA LEU A 177 13.15 3.50 -0.27
C LEU A 177 14.51 2.84 -0.57
N ILE A 178 14.73 2.36 -1.80
CA ILE A 178 15.98 1.68 -2.15
C ILE A 178 17.19 2.63 -2.13
N LEU A 179 17.01 3.89 -2.51
CA LEU A 179 18.06 4.90 -2.40
C LEU A 179 18.40 5.20 -0.92
N GLY A 180 17.41 5.28 -0.05
CA GLY A 180 17.62 5.40 1.40
C GLY A 180 18.38 4.20 1.97
N ILE A 181 18.02 2.97 1.57
CA ILE A 181 18.73 1.75 1.94
C ILE A 181 20.19 1.76 1.43
N ALA A 182 20.42 2.23 0.21
CA ALA A 182 21.77 2.34 -0.35
C ALA A 182 22.64 3.34 0.45
N ILE A 183 22.08 4.46 0.88
CA ILE A 183 22.79 5.42 1.75
C ILE A 183 23.10 4.78 3.11
N ILE A 184 22.17 4.07 3.73
CA ILE A 184 22.41 3.35 4.99
C ILE A 184 23.60 2.39 4.83
N TYR A 185 23.63 1.59 3.76
CA TYR A 185 24.73 0.69 3.51
C TYR A 185 26.06 1.43 3.28
N TYR A 186 26.03 2.53 2.54
CA TYR A 186 27.22 3.35 2.30
C TYR A 186 27.83 3.91 3.59
N LEU A 187 26.97 4.31 4.55
CA LEU A 187 27.40 4.93 5.81
C LEU A 187 27.82 3.90 6.86
N THR A 188 27.15 2.75 6.94
CA THR A 188 27.34 1.78 8.04
C THR A 188 28.04 0.50 7.62
N GLY A 189 28.15 0.23 6.32
CA GLY A 189 28.67 -1.04 5.78
C GLY A 189 27.77 -2.25 6.05
N SER A 190 26.58 -2.05 6.64
CA SER A 190 25.60 -3.10 6.97
C SER A 190 24.18 -2.66 6.67
N LEU A 191 23.28 -3.64 6.52
CA LEU A 191 21.84 -3.39 6.41
C LEU A 191 21.05 -4.00 7.59
N ASP A 192 21.70 -4.68 8.53
CA ASP A 192 21.07 -5.24 9.71
C ASP A 192 20.66 -4.13 10.69
N TYR A 193 19.42 -4.18 11.17
CA TYR A 193 18.86 -3.14 12.04
C TYR A 193 19.71 -2.87 13.27
N ASP A 194 20.15 -3.91 13.97
CA ASP A 194 20.91 -3.76 15.21
C ASP A 194 22.28 -3.09 14.94
N VAL A 195 22.93 -3.44 13.83
CA VAL A 195 24.20 -2.81 13.44
C VAL A 195 23.98 -1.34 13.04
N VAL A 196 22.95 -1.06 12.24
CA VAL A 196 22.65 0.31 11.78
C VAL A 196 22.28 1.20 12.95
N PHE A 197 21.38 0.75 13.83
CA PHE A 197 20.87 1.56 14.92
C PHE A 197 21.92 1.81 16.03
N ASN A 198 22.81 0.85 16.28
CA ASN A 198 23.92 1.02 17.22
C ASN A 198 25.01 1.97 16.69
N ASN A 199 25.14 2.14 15.38
CA ASN A 199 26.14 3.00 14.76
C ASN A 199 25.62 4.42 14.43
N ILE A 200 24.44 4.83 14.87
CA ILE A 200 23.86 6.14 14.56
C ILE A 200 24.78 7.28 14.99
N SER A 201 25.36 7.21 16.18
CA SER A 201 26.26 8.24 16.72
C SER A 201 27.45 8.54 15.80
N SER A 202 27.94 7.56 15.06
CA SER A 202 29.06 7.72 14.12
C SER A 202 28.68 8.45 12.82
N ILE A 203 27.41 8.40 12.44
CA ILE A 203 26.89 9.01 11.20
C ILE A 203 26.28 10.40 11.39
N LEU A 204 26.00 10.82 12.62
CA LEU A 204 25.35 12.12 12.90
C LEU A 204 26.15 13.33 12.39
N HIS A 205 27.48 13.21 12.30
CA HIS A 205 28.39 14.30 11.91
C HIS A 205 28.75 14.27 10.42
N LEU A 206 28.19 13.31 9.66
CA LEU A 206 28.50 13.18 8.24
C LEU A 206 27.53 14.00 7.40
N ASP A 207 28.06 14.95 6.64
CA ASP A 207 27.29 15.84 5.79
C ASP A 207 27.66 15.65 4.31
N ILE A 208 26.68 15.80 3.44
CA ILE A 208 26.89 15.95 2.00
C ILE A 208 26.81 17.43 1.63
N LYS A 209 27.76 17.90 0.80
CA LYS A 209 27.67 19.24 0.21
C LYS A 209 26.83 19.18 -1.07
N PHE A 210 25.69 19.87 -1.04
CA PHE A 210 24.83 20.00 -2.21
C PHE A 210 24.48 21.49 -2.42
N LEU A 211 24.80 22.03 -3.59
CA LEU A 211 24.54 23.44 -3.94
C LEU A 211 24.96 24.45 -2.83
N ASN A 212 26.15 24.27 -2.25
CA ASN A 212 26.71 25.06 -1.14
C ASN A 212 26.03 24.90 0.24
N TYR A 213 25.08 23.99 0.39
CA TYR A 213 24.49 23.62 1.67
C TYR A 213 25.11 22.33 2.19
N ASN A 214 25.43 22.28 3.48
CA ASN A 214 25.77 21.03 4.17
C ASN A 214 24.47 20.40 4.65
N ILE A 215 24.12 19.23 4.14
CA ILE A 215 22.93 18.49 4.51
C ILE A 215 23.37 17.21 5.22
N PRO A 216 22.94 16.95 6.47
CA PRO A 216 23.24 15.71 7.15
C PRO A 216 22.73 14.49 6.37
N TYR A 217 23.56 13.46 6.23
CA TYR A 217 23.15 12.23 5.53
C TYR A 217 21.93 11.58 6.18
N ILE A 218 21.77 11.68 7.51
CA ILE A 218 20.64 11.12 8.23
C ILE A 218 19.31 11.75 7.79
N GLU A 219 19.29 13.06 7.54
CA GLU A 219 18.09 13.77 7.03
C GLU A 219 17.69 13.26 5.66
N ILE A 220 18.67 13.13 4.73
CA ILE A 220 18.42 12.62 3.39
C ILE A 220 17.92 11.18 3.45
N THR A 221 18.54 10.36 4.30
CA THR A 221 18.15 8.96 4.49
C THR A 221 16.70 8.84 4.97
N CYS A 222 16.33 9.57 6.02
CA CYS A 222 14.97 9.57 6.57
C CYS A 222 13.95 10.13 5.56
N PHE A 223 14.31 11.19 4.82
CA PHE A 223 13.47 11.72 3.76
C PHE A 223 13.20 10.69 2.66
N LEU A 224 14.22 9.97 2.19
CA LEU A 224 14.10 8.94 1.16
C LEU A 224 13.31 7.71 1.65
N LEU A 225 13.53 7.26 2.88
CA LEU A 225 12.71 6.21 3.52
C LEU A 225 11.24 6.64 3.59
N PHE A 226 10.98 7.91 3.93
CA PHE A 226 9.63 8.43 4.00
C PHE A 226 8.96 8.55 2.64
N ILE A 227 9.69 8.85 1.55
CA ILE A 227 9.15 8.78 0.18
C ILE A 227 8.65 7.37 -0.13
N GLY A 228 9.40 6.34 0.27
CA GLY A 228 8.93 4.95 0.20
C GLY A 228 7.62 4.72 0.97
N ALA A 229 7.56 5.22 2.21
CA ALA A 229 6.37 5.15 3.04
C ALA A 229 5.17 5.89 2.41
N MET A 230 5.39 7.07 1.80
CA MET A 230 4.36 7.85 1.10
C MET A 230 3.72 7.06 -0.04
N GLY A 231 4.49 6.27 -0.80
CA GLY A 231 4.00 5.43 -1.88
C GLY A 231 2.98 4.40 -1.40
N LYS A 232 3.39 3.51 -0.49
CA LYS A 232 2.52 2.43 0.03
C LYS A 232 1.34 2.97 0.84
N SER A 233 1.54 4.04 1.59
CA SER A 233 0.51 4.62 2.45
C SER A 233 -0.28 5.75 1.79
N ALA A 234 -0.14 5.91 0.48
CA ALA A 234 -0.94 6.84 -0.32
C ALA A 234 -1.00 8.27 0.25
N GLN A 235 0.15 8.83 0.64
CA GLN A 235 0.23 10.20 1.08
C GLN A 235 0.14 11.17 -0.11
N ILE A 236 -0.18 12.42 0.15
CA ILE A 236 -0.31 13.45 -0.89
C ILE A 236 0.87 13.43 -1.86
N GLY A 237 0.60 13.50 -3.17
CA GLY A 237 1.57 13.28 -4.23
C GLY A 237 1.61 11.83 -4.74
N LEU A 238 1.52 10.80 -3.89
CA LEU A 238 1.53 9.39 -4.30
C LEU A 238 0.23 8.65 -3.95
N HIS A 239 -0.90 9.37 -3.78
CA HIS A 239 -2.18 8.83 -3.30
C HIS A 239 -3.11 8.32 -4.41
N THR A 240 -2.87 8.67 -5.67
CA THR A 240 -3.86 8.52 -6.76
C THR A 240 -4.28 7.08 -7.04
N TRP A 241 -3.42 6.11 -6.73
CA TRP A 241 -3.68 4.68 -6.94
C TRP A 241 -4.73 4.10 -5.97
N LEU A 242 -4.85 4.70 -4.76
CA LEU A 242 -5.63 4.11 -3.67
C LEU A 242 -7.13 3.98 -4.00
N ALA A 243 -7.72 5.05 -4.54
CA ALA A 243 -9.14 5.06 -4.90
C ALA A 243 -9.45 4.20 -6.13
N ASP A 244 -8.51 4.09 -7.06
CA ASP A 244 -8.68 3.28 -8.26
C ASP A 244 -8.48 1.77 -7.95
N ALA A 245 -7.72 1.42 -6.90
CA ALA A 245 -7.62 0.06 -6.37
C ALA A 245 -8.98 -0.55 -5.94
N MET A 246 -10.04 0.28 -5.82
CA MET A 246 -11.41 -0.18 -5.55
C MET A 246 -12.04 -0.98 -6.70
N GLU A 247 -11.40 -1.10 -7.87
CA GLU A 247 -11.80 -2.00 -8.95
C GLU A 247 -11.65 -3.49 -8.59
N GLY A 248 -10.76 -3.81 -7.66
CA GLY A 248 -10.59 -5.17 -7.13
C GLY A 248 -11.78 -5.66 -6.29
N PRO A 249 -11.86 -6.98 -6.01
CA PRO A 249 -12.88 -7.55 -5.12
C PRO A 249 -12.87 -6.90 -3.73
N THR A 250 -14.05 -6.76 -3.09
CA THR A 250 -14.16 -6.04 -1.80
C THR A 250 -13.33 -6.67 -0.67
N PRO A 251 -13.20 -8.01 -0.51
CA PRO A 251 -12.29 -8.60 0.47
C PRO A 251 -10.83 -8.12 0.32
N VAL A 252 -10.38 -7.95 -0.94
CA VAL A 252 -9.06 -7.41 -1.24
C VAL A 252 -8.94 -5.97 -0.75
N SER A 253 -9.97 -5.15 -1.01
CA SER A 253 -9.99 -3.77 -0.50
C SER A 253 -9.89 -3.73 1.03
N ALA A 254 -10.62 -4.61 1.73
CA ALA A 254 -10.53 -4.71 3.18
C ALA A 254 -9.11 -5.08 3.64
N LEU A 255 -8.47 -6.08 3.02
CA LEU A 255 -7.13 -6.53 3.39
C LEU A 255 -6.07 -5.45 3.15
N ILE A 256 -6.02 -4.90 1.92
CA ILE A 256 -5.03 -3.88 1.52
C ILE A 256 -5.13 -2.63 2.40
N HIS A 257 -6.35 -2.16 2.68
CA HIS A 257 -6.58 -0.82 3.26
C HIS A 257 -6.77 -0.81 4.77
N ALA A 258 -6.96 -1.97 5.43
CA ALA A 258 -7.17 -1.98 6.87
C ALA A 258 -5.88 -2.23 7.67
N ALA A 259 -5.13 -3.30 7.36
CA ALA A 259 -4.10 -3.81 8.27
C ALA A 259 -2.77 -4.15 7.58
N THR A 260 -2.64 -3.99 6.24
CA THR A 260 -1.50 -4.54 5.53
C THR A 260 -0.75 -3.49 4.71
N MET A 261 -0.89 -3.46 3.38
CA MET A 261 -0.05 -2.67 2.48
C MET A 261 0.04 -1.19 2.88
N VAL A 262 -1.11 -0.56 3.15
CA VAL A 262 -1.12 0.89 3.45
C VAL A 262 -0.57 1.21 4.84
N THR A 263 -0.53 0.25 5.76
CA THR A 263 0.05 0.41 7.10
C THR A 263 1.55 0.13 7.13
N ALA A 264 2.10 -0.48 6.07
CA ALA A 264 3.52 -0.80 5.97
C ALA A 264 4.41 0.46 6.04
N GLY A 265 3.95 1.61 5.50
CA GLY A 265 4.69 2.87 5.61
C GLY A 265 4.74 3.41 7.04
N VAL A 266 3.66 3.31 7.80
CA VAL A 266 3.63 3.72 9.22
C VAL A 266 4.54 2.80 10.04
N PHE A 267 4.47 1.48 9.79
CA PHE A 267 5.38 0.51 10.40
C PHE A 267 6.85 0.82 10.08
N LEU A 268 7.18 1.17 8.82
CA LEU A 268 8.54 1.53 8.42
C LEU A 268 9.06 2.72 9.23
N VAL A 269 8.27 3.80 9.36
CA VAL A 269 8.68 4.99 10.12
C VAL A 269 8.83 4.66 11.61
N ALA A 270 7.91 3.87 12.20
CA ALA A 270 8.03 3.43 13.59
C ALA A 270 9.23 2.49 13.81
N ARG A 271 9.51 1.57 12.89
CA ARG A 271 10.70 0.68 12.93
C ARG A 271 12.00 1.47 12.83
N CYS A 272 12.00 2.52 12.03
CA CYS A 272 13.15 3.40 11.84
C CYS A 272 13.15 4.60 12.82
N SER A 273 12.35 4.56 13.90
CA SER A 273 12.36 5.63 14.91
C SER A 273 13.78 5.97 15.40
N PRO A 274 14.73 5.02 15.57
CA PRO A 274 16.10 5.37 15.94
C PRO A 274 16.80 6.31 14.93
N LEU A 275 16.45 6.26 13.64
CA LEU A 275 16.98 7.17 12.63
C LEU A 275 16.19 8.49 12.60
N PHE A 276 14.86 8.43 12.62
CA PHE A 276 14.00 9.60 12.50
C PHE A 276 14.15 10.56 13.68
N GLU A 277 14.38 10.06 14.90
CA GLU A 277 14.57 10.89 16.10
C GLU A 277 15.76 11.87 15.97
N TYR A 278 16.78 11.53 15.16
CA TYR A 278 17.93 12.38 14.88
C TYR A 278 17.80 13.19 13.58
N ALA A 279 16.62 13.17 12.94
CA ALA A 279 16.35 13.85 11.66
C ALA A 279 15.17 14.85 11.80
N PRO A 280 15.35 16.00 12.49
CA PRO A 280 14.27 16.93 12.78
C PRO A 280 13.64 17.56 11.52
N ILE A 281 14.39 17.76 10.42
CA ILE A 281 13.83 18.27 9.17
C ILE A 281 12.92 17.22 8.53
N ALA A 282 13.34 15.96 8.51
CA ALA A 282 12.52 14.86 8.00
C ALA A 282 11.27 14.66 8.87
N LEU A 283 11.37 14.72 10.21
CA LEU A 283 10.19 14.64 11.10
C LEU A 283 9.20 15.77 10.81
N ASN A 284 9.67 17.01 10.65
CA ASN A 284 8.81 18.13 10.29
C ASN A 284 8.11 17.93 8.93
N PHE A 285 8.81 17.35 7.96
CA PHE A 285 8.22 16.99 6.66
C PHE A 285 7.13 15.92 6.81
N VAL A 286 7.36 14.90 7.65
CA VAL A 286 6.37 13.87 7.97
C VAL A 286 5.10 14.48 8.60
N ILE A 287 5.26 15.44 9.55
CA ILE A 287 4.13 16.16 10.16
C ILE A 287 3.30 16.86 9.08
N ILE A 288 3.94 17.66 8.24
CA ILE A 288 3.26 18.49 7.23
C ILE A 288 2.55 17.62 6.21
N VAL A 289 3.23 16.62 5.65
CA VAL A 289 2.65 15.71 4.65
C VAL A 289 1.48 14.92 5.25
N GLY A 290 1.63 14.40 6.47
CA GLY A 290 0.55 13.69 7.17
C GLY A 290 -0.66 14.57 7.42
N ALA A 291 -0.47 15.78 7.95
CA ALA A 291 -1.55 16.73 8.23
C ALA A 291 -2.26 17.18 6.94
N LEU A 292 -1.52 17.51 5.89
CA LEU A 292 -2.10 17.87 4.59
C LEU A 292 -2.85 16.69 3.97
N THR A 293 -2.32 15.47 4.05
CA THR A 293 -3.02 14.28 3.53
C THR A 293 -4.32 14.04 4.26
N SER A 294 -4.35 14.23 5.58
CA SER A 294 -5.56 14.00 6.39
C SER A 294 -6.73 14.86 5.93
N ILE A 295 -6.52 16.16 5.73
CA ILE A 295 -7.56 17.09 5.30
C ILE A 295 -7.90 16.95 3.82
N PHE A 296 -6.89 16.79 2.97
CA PHE A 296 -7.03 16.63 1.52
C PHE A 296 -7.93 15.43 1.18
N ALA A 297 -7.63 14.26 1.75
CA ALA A 297 -8.40 13.05 1.51
C ALA A 297 -9.82 13.14 2.08
N ALA A 298 -9.99 13.72 3.27
CA ALA A 298 -11.31 13.95 3.86
C ALA A 298 -12.18 14.88 2.99
N PHE A 299 -11.58 15.92 2.40
CA PHE A 299 -12.27 16.83 1.51
C PHE A 299 -12.74 16.14 0.21
N ILE A 300 -11.92 15.28 -0.38
CA ILE A 300 -12.32 14.50 -1.56
C ILE A 300 -13.44 13.51 -1.22
N ALA A 301 -13.39 12.86 -0.06
CA ALA A 301 -14.39 11.88 0.37
C ALA A 301 -15.82 12.45 0.38
N ILE A 302 -15.99 13.74 0.68
CA ILE A 302 -17.31 14.41 0.71
C ILE A 302 -18.00 14.36 -0.65
N SER A 303 -17.28 14.58 -1.74
CA SER A 303 -17.82 14.65 -3.10
C SER A 303 -18.01 13.30 -3.77
N GLN A 304 -17.35 12.25 -3.27
CA GLN A 304 -17.47 10.91 -3.84
C GLN A 304 -18.86 10.31 -3.56
N ASN A 305 -19.34 9.47 -4.49
CA ASN A 305 -20.63 8.80 -4.38
C ASN A 305 -20.51 7.26 -4.39
N ASP A 306 -19.37 6.71 -4.79
CA ASP A 306 -19.06 5.29 -4.66
C ASP A 306 -18.70 4.97 -3.21
N ILE A 307 -19.44 4.04 -2.58
CA ILE A 307 -19.26 3.66 -1.16
C ILE A 307 -17.83 3.20 -0.88
N LYS A 308 -17.22 2.40 -1.77
CA LYS A 308 -15.84 1.92 -1.62
C LYS A 308 -14.84 3.08 -1.72
N LYS A 309 -15.03 4.01 -2.66
CA LYS A 309 -14.16 5.18 -2.82
C LYS A 309 -14.21 6.12 -1.63
N ILE A 310 -15.40 6.34 -1.03
CA ILE A 310 -15.52 7.15 0.19
C ILE A 310 -14.71 6.52 1.32
N ILE A 311 -14.84 5.21 1.54
CA ILE A 311 -14.11 4.48 2.58
C ILE A 311 -12.61 4.47 2.28
N ALA A 312 -12.18 4.40 1.01
CA ALA A 312 -10.77 4.47 0.60
C ALA A 312 -10.15 5.84 0.91
N TYR A 313 -10.80 6.95 0.54
CA TYR A 313 -10.31 8.28 0.89
C TYR A 313 -10.31 8.52 2.40
N SER A 314 -11.26 7.93 3.11
CA SER A 314 -11.22 7.97 4.57
C SER A 314 -10.04 7.17 5.15
N THR A 315 -9.57 6.11 4.47
CA THR A 315 -8.32 5.41 4.86
C THR A 315 -7.10 6.32 4.65
N CYS A 316 -7.00 6.96 3.49
CA CYS A 316 -5.93 7.91 3.19
C CYS A 316 -5.87 9.04 4.26
N SER A 317 -7.03 9.56 4.67
CA SER A 317 -7.12 10.55 5.75
C SER A 317 -6.61 10.02 7.09
N GLN A 318 -6.99 8.80 7.49
CA GLN A 318 -6.54 8.21 8.75
C GLN A 318 -5.02 7.88 8.75
N LEU A 319 -4.48 7.45 7.61
CA LEU A 319 -3.05 7.28 7.47
C LEU A 319 -2.30 8.62 7.65
N GLY A 320 -2.86 9.72 7.17
CA GLY A 320 -2.35 11.05 7.45
C GLY A 320 -2.22 11.33 8.95
N TYR A 321 -3.23 10.96 9.76
CA TYR A 321 -3.13 11.07 11.23
C TYR A 321 -1.99 10.23 11.80
N MET A 322 -1.81 8.99 11.33
CA MET A 322 -0.72 8.13 11.81
C MET A 322 0.65 8.73 11.49
N PHE A 323 0.81 9.31 10.28
CA PHE A 323 2.08 9.92 9.90
C PHE A 323 2.40 11.19 10.66
N PHE A 324 1.46 12.13 10.83
CA PHE A 324 1.80 13.28 11.63
C PHE A 324 2.02 12.91 13.11
N ALA A 325 1.38 11.85 13.63
CA ALA A 325 1.71 11.31 14.94
C ALA A 325 3.18 10.81 15.00
N CYS A 326 3.62 10.03 13.99
CA CYS A 326 5.02 9.60 13.89
C CYS A 326 5.97 10.81 13.77
N GLY A 327 5.63 11.83 12.98
CA GLY A 327 6.43 13.03 12.82
C GLY A 327 6.54 13.87 14.11
N LEU A 328 5.56 13.76 15.01
CA LEU A 328 5.59 14.38 16.36
C LEU A 328 6.36 13.53 17.39
N SER A 329 7.06 12.48 16.96
CA SER A 329 7.68 11.46 17.82
C SER A 329 6.69 10.71 18.72
N ALA A 330 5.40 10.79 18.43
CA ALA A 330 4.33 10.03 19.08
C ALA A 330 4.04 8.71 18.33
N TYR A 331 5.10 7.94 18.03
CA TYR A 331 5.01 6.68 17.26
C TYR A 331 4.03 5.69 17.90
N SER A 332 4.06 5.59 19.22
CA SER A 332 3.15 4.73 19.99
C SER A 332 1.68 5.06 19.73
N ALA A 333 1.33 6.36 19.66
CA ALA A 333 -0.02 6.80 19.31
C ALA A 333 -0.36 6.47 17.84
N GLY A 334 0.59 6.65 16.93
CA GLY A 334 0.45 6.25 15.52
C GLY A 334 0.18 4.76 15.36
N MET A 335 0.95 3.92 16.06
CA MET A 335 0.79 2.45 16.05
C MET A 335 -0.49 1.99 16.76
N PHE A 336 -0.87 2.63 17.86
CA PHE A 336 -2.15 2.38 18.51
C PHE A 336 -3.33 2.68 17.59
N HIS A 337 -3.27 3.82 16.88
CA HIS A 337 -4.32 4.15 15.91
C HIS A 337 -4.33 3.17 14.73
N LEU A 338 -3.17 2.65 14.31
CA LEU A 338 -3.08 1.59 13.30
C LEU A 338 -3.85 0.34 13.71
N VAL A 339 -3.70 -0.11 14.97
CA VAL A 339 -4.41 -1.29 15.51
C VAL A 339 -5.93 -1.08 15.48
N THR A 340 -6.41 0.03 16.05
CA THR A 340 -7.84 0.33 16.07
C THR A 340 -8.40 0.53 14.66
N HIS A 341 -7.64 1.19 13.79
CA HIS A 341 -7.95 1.39 12.37
C HIS A 341 -8.16 0.07 11.63
N ALA A 342 -7.32 -0.93 11.89
CA ALA A 342 -7.44 -2.24 11.26
C ALA A 342 -8.83 -2.85 11.50
N PHE A 343 -9.37 -2.74 12.73
CA PHE A 343 -10.69 -3.25 13.05
C PHE A 343 -11.81 -2.48 12.36
N PHE A 344 -11.91 -1.18 12.56
CA PHE A 344 -13.05 -0.45 12.02
C PHE A 344 -12.98 -0.26 10.49
N LYS A 345 -11.79 -0.28 9.87
CA LYS A 345 -11.70 -0.21 8.41
C LYS A 345 -12.03 -1.53 7.73
N ALA A 346 -11.53 -2.64 8.25
CA ALA A 346 -11.95 -3.95 7.75
C ALA A 346 -13.46 -4.10 7.86
N LEU A 347 -14.05 -3.69 9.01
CA LEU A 347 -15.48 -3.70 9.24
C LEU A 347 -16.26 -2.88 8.19
N LEU A 348 -15.84 -1.65 7.94
CA LEU A 348 -16.51 -0.77 6.97
C LEU A 348 -16.38 -1.27 5.53
N PHE A 349 -15.22 -1.79 5.13
CA PHE A 349 -15.05 -2.36 3.78
C PHE A 349 -15.85 -3.65 3.60
N LEU A 350 -15.79 -4.57 4.55
CA LEU A 350 -16.55 -5.82 4.46
C LEU A 350 -18.06 -5.56 4.56
N GLY A 351 -18.48 -4.61 5.40
CA GLY A 351 -19.87 -4.16 5.47
C GLY A 351 -20.35 -3.53 4.15
N ALA A 352 -19.52 -2.69 3.52
CA ALA A 352 -19.82 -2.16 2.19
C ALA A 352 -19.90 -3.28 1.13
N GLY A 353 -19.05 -4.32 1.25
CA GLY A 353 -19.13 -5.50 0.39
C GLY A 353 -20.42 -6.28 0.54
N SER A 354 -20.92 -6.44 1.78
CA SER A 354 -22.23 -7.05 2.06
C SER A 354 -23.37 -6.25 1.41
N ILE A 355 -23.34 -4.91 1.50
CA ILE A 355 -24.35 -4.03 0.87
C ILE A 355 -24.32 -4.15 -0.65
N ILE A 356 -23.12 -4.09 -1.25
CA ILE A 356 -22.94 -4.19 -2.72
C ILE A 356 -23.44 -5.55 -3.23
N HIS A 357 -23.13 -6.63 -2.52
CA HIS A 357 -23.59 -7.97 -2.86
C HIS A 357 -25.12 -8.09 -2.78
N ALA A 358 -25.74 -7.51 -1.75
CA ALA A 358 -27.20 -7.50 -1.57
C ALA A 358 -27.94 -6.70 -2.67
N LEU A 359 -27.27 -5.71 -3.27
CA LEU A 359 -27.83 -4.82 -4.31
C LEU A 359 -27.31 -5.14 -5.73
N THR A 360 -26.89 -6.37 -5.99
CA THR A 360 -26.45 -6.83 -7.34
C THR A 360 -25.38 -5.91 -7.96
N ASP A 361 -24.28 -5.67 -7.20
CA ASP A 361 -23.11 -4.90 -7.57
C ASP A 361 -23.32 -3.36 -7.71
N GLU A 362 -24.42 -2.77 -7.21
CA GLU A 362 -24.56 -1.31 -7.16
C GLU A 362 -23.63 -0.71 -6.09
N LYS A 363 -22.82 0.28 -6.50
CA LYS A 363 -21.84 0.98 -5.64
C LYS A 363 -22.23 2.42 -5.32
N ASP A 364 -23.14 3.02 -6.09
CA ASP A 364 -23.54 4.43 -5.94
C ASP A 364 -24.54 4.59 -4.80
N ILE A 365 -24.11 5.23 -3.70
CA ILE A 365 -24.96 5.48 -2.52
C ILE A 365 -26.21 6.32 -2.82
N ARG A 366 -26.22 7.08 -3.93
CA ARG A 366 -27.38 7.89 -4.33
C ARG A 366 -28.53 7.04 -4.84
N LYS A 367 -28.26 5.82 -5.30
CA LYS A 367 -29.26 4.86 -5.75
C LYS A 367 -29.74 3.92 -4.64
N MET A 368 -29.08 3.92 -3.48
CA MET A 368 -29.44 3.12 -2.31
C MET A 368 -30.50 3.81 -1.46
N GLY A 369 -30.94 3.22 -0.37
CA GLY A 369 -31.84 3.78 0.63
C GLY A 369 -32.76 2.76 1.26
N GLY A 370 -33.15 2.97 2.52
CA GLY A 370 -34.11 2.14 3.23
C GLY A 370 -33.65 0.74 3.61
N LEU A 371 -32.35 0.44 3.55
CA LEU A 371 -31.83 -0.91 3.74
C LEU A 371 -31.78 -1.39 5.20
N ALA A 372 -31.98 -0.51 6.18
CA ALA A 372 -31.83 -0.85 7.61
C ALA A 372 -32.71 -2.03 8.05
N ARG A 373 -33.92 -2.18 7.48
CA ARG A 373 -34.84 -3.29 7.80
C ARG A 373 -34.50 -4.59 7.12
N LEU A 374 -33.88 -4.53 5.93
CA LEU A 374 -33.54 -5.70 5.12
C LEU A 374 -32.17 -6.27 5.49
N LEU A 375 -31.26 -5.40 5.96
CA LEU A 375 -29.88 -5.73 6.33
C LEU A 375 -29.58 -5.29 7.77
N PRO A 376 -30.28 -5.80 8.80
CA PRO A 376 -30.15 -5.29 10.17
C PRO A 376 -28.76 -5.53 10.77
N TYR A 377 -28.14 -6.70 10.56
CA TYR A 377 -26.79 -7.02 11.08
C TYR A 377 -25.72 -6.20 10.36
N THR A 378 -25.78 -6.12 9.04
CA THR A 378 -24.87 -5.27 8.24
C THR A 378 -25.03 -3.80 8.61
N CYS A 379 -26.25 -3.33 8.85
CA CYS A 379 -26.52 -1.95 9.32
C CYS A 379 -25.85 -1.68 10.66
N GLY A 380 -26.04 -2.57 11.65
CA GLY A 380 -25.41 -2.47 12.97
C GLY A 380 -23.88 -2.44 12.88
N ALA A 381 -23.28 -3.29 12.07
CA ALA A 381 -21.84 -3.33 11.81
C ALA A 381 -21.32 -2.01 11.22
N MET A 382 -22.02 -1.45 10.23
CA MET A 382 -21.66 -0.16 9.62
C MET A 382 -21.81 1.02 10.59
N TRP A 383 -22.81 0.99 11.46
CA TRP A 383 -22.95 1.98 12.53
C TRP A 383 -21.77 1.92 13.50
N ILE A 384 -21.42 0.72 14.02
CA ILE A 384 -20.29 0.52 14.93
C ILE A 384 -18.98 0.99 14.28
N GLY A 385 -18.71 0.58 13.03
CA GLY A 385 -17.52 0.98 12.31
C GLY A 385 -17.44 2.49 12.06
N SER A 386 -18.58 3.15 11.79
CA SER A 386 -18.64 4.60 11.59
C SER A 386 -18.47 5.39 12.89
N LEU A 387 -19.04 4.92 13.99
CA LEU A 387 -18.85 5.50 15.33
C LEU A 387 -17.39 5.40 15.78
N ALA A 388 -16.77 4.24 15.54
CA ALA A 388 -15.36 4.02 15.81
C ALA A 388 -14.46 4.91 14.93
N LEU A 389 -14.72 5.02 13.62
CA LEU A 389 -13.97 5.87 12.70
C LEU A 389 -14.02 7.35 13.10
N VAL A 390 -15.19 7.83 13.52
CA VAL A 390 -15.37 9.23 13.92
C VAL A 390 -14.70 9.51 15.27
N GLY A 391 -14.58 8.51 16.13
CA GLY A 391 -13.94 8.63 17.44
C GLY A 391 -14.91 9.12 18.51
N LEU A 392 -16.11 8.51 18.58
CA LEU A 392 -17.05 8.79 19.67
C LEU A 392 -16.89 7.77 20.80
N PRO A 393 -16.95 8.19 22.07
CA PRO A 393 -16.95 7.24 23.19
C PRO A 393 -18.17 6.29 23.11
N PRO A 394 -18.05 5.02 23.45
CA PRO A 394 -16.90 4.29 24.00
C PRO A 394 -16.07 3.55 22.94
N PHE A 395 -16.18 3.88 21.66
CA PHE A 395 -15.56 3.15 20.55
C PHE A 395 -14.04 3.39 20.46
N ALA A 396 -13.33 2.43 19.84
CA ALA A 396 -11.87 2.36 19.83
C ALA A 396 -11.19 3.61 19.24
N GLY A 397 -11.77 4.22 18.21
CA GLY A 397 -11.21 5.41 17.58
C GLY A 397 -11.16 6.64 18.46
N PHE A 398 -12.01 6.74 19.49
CA PHE A 398 -11.95 7.79 20.50
C PHE A 398 -10.59 7.78 21.20
N PHE A 399 -10.18 6.65 21.74
CA PHE A 399 -8.93 6.54 22.49
C PHE A 399 -7.70 6.80 21.61
N SER A 400 -7.70 6.31 20.37
CA SER A 400 -6.51 6.34 19.52
C SER A 400 -6.37 7.64 18.70
N LYS A 401 -7.47 8.25 18.23
CA LYS A 401 -7.40 9.48 17.45
C LYS A 401 -7.23 10.72 18.32
N ASP A 402 -7.90 10.74 19.49
CA ASP A 402 -7.86 11.90 20.36
C ASP A 402 -6.45 12.10 20.94
N ILE A 403 -5.77 11.02 21.36
CA ILE A 403 -4.38 11.10 21.83
C ILE A 403 -3.41 11.64 20.76
N ILE A 404 -3.66 11.36 19.46
CA ILE A 404 -2.86 11.92 18.36
C ILE A 404 -3.05 13.45 18.27
N LEU A 405 -4.29 13.92 18.38
CA LEU A 405 -4.60 15.36 18.36
C LEU A 405 -4.06 16.06 19.62
N GLU A 406 -4.18 15.43 20.77
CA GLU A 406 -3.60 15.92 22.01
C GLU A 406 -2.07 16.04 21.92
N ALA A 407 -1.38 15.03 21.35
CA ALA A 407 0.05 15.05 21.11
C ALA A 407 0.46 16.18 20.13
N ALA A 408 -0.35 16.43 19.10
CA ALA A 408 -0.11 17.51 18.15
C ALA A 408 -0.16 18.89 18.82
N TRP A 409 -1.13 19.09 19.71
CA TRP A 409 -1.21 20.31 20.54
C TRP A 409 -0.04 20.41 21.52
N ALA A 410 0.28 19.31 22.20
CA ALA A 410 1.30 19.23 23.25
C ALA A 410 2.73 19.39 22.73
N HIS A 411 2.98 19.21 21.45
CA HIS A 411 4.28 19.42 20.81
C HIS A 411 4.73 20.88 20.79
N GLN A 412 3.82 21.85 20.93
CA GLN A 412 4.06 23.29 21.08
C GLN A 412 4.91 23.94 19.96
N SER A 413 5.01 23.30 18.79
CA SER A 413 5.64 23.88 17.60
C SER A 413 4.57 24.41 16.62
N SER A 414 5.00 25.30 15.72
CA SER A 414 4.13 25.79 14.64
C SER A 414 3.54 24.63 13.81
N ASN A 415 4.36 23.61 13.48
CA ASN A 415 3.93 22.44 12.73
C ASN A 415 2.97 21.56 13.53
N GLY A 416 3.17 21.43 14.85
CA GLY A 416 2.25 20.73 15.75
C GLY A 416 0.86 21.40 15.79
N TYR A 417 0.80 22.71 15.91
CA TYR A 417 -0.47 23.47 15.87
C TYR A 417 -1.16 23.35 14.49
N ILE A 418 -0.40 23.43 13.39
CA ILE A 418 -0.94 23.20 12.04
C ILE A 418 -1.55 21.80 11.95
N ALA A 419 -0.84 20.77 12.40
CA ALA A 419 -1.33 19.40 12.40
C ALA A 419 -2.60 19.25 13.26
N PHE A 420 -2.66 19.88 14.43
CA PHE A 420 -3.85 19.88 15.29
C PHE A 420 -5.08 20.47 14.58
N TYR A 421 -4.97 21.69 14.03
CA TYR A 421 -6.11 22.35 13.41
C TYR A 421 -6.55 21.65 12.12
N LEU A 422 -5.61 21.21 11.27
CA LEU A 422 -5.94 20.44 10.07
C LEU A 422 -6.55 19.07 10.42
N GLY A 423 -6.02 18.40 11.43
CA GLY A 423 -6.58 17.17 11.97
C GLY A 423 -8.00 17.37 12.52
N LEU A 424 -8.22 18.43 13.30
CA LEU A 424 -9.55 18.74 13.83
C LEU A 424 -10.57 19.00 12.72
N LEU A 425 -10.19 19.75 11.69
CA LEU A 425 -11.03 19.97 10.52
C LEU A 425 -11.29 18.66 9.74
N ALA A 426 -10.25 17.81 9.58
CA ALA A 426 -10.43 16.49 8.97
C ALA A 426 -11.35 15.58 9.80
N ALA A 427 -11.36 15.69 11.15
CA ALA A 427 -12.29 14.97 12.01
C ALA A 427 -13.74 15.40 11.77
N PHE A 428 -14.00 16.71 11.62
CA PHE A 428 -15.32 17.24 11.23
C PHE A 428 -15.80 16.65 9.90
N LEU A 429 -14.94 16.69 8.88
CA LEU A 429 -15.28 16.15 7.56
C LEU A 429 -15.47 14.63 7.59
N THR A 430 -14.69 13.91 8.43
CA THR A 430 -14.82 12.48 8.64
C THR A 430 -16.21 12.13 9.19
N ALA A 431 -16.68 12.85 10.17
CA ALA A 431 -18.01 12.68 10.70
C ALA A 431 -19.10 12.94 9.64
N PHE A 432 -18.93 14.00 8.86
CA PHE A 432 -19.89 14.36 7.82
C PHE A 432 -20.02 13.29 6.72
N TYR A 433 -18.91 12.82 6.11
CA TYR A 433 -19.01 11.83 5.03
C TYR A 433 -19.38 10.43 5.53
N SER A 434 -19.01 10.05 6.74
CA SER A 434 -19.41 8.77 7.32
C SER A 434 -20.92 8.69 7.53
N TRP A 435 -21.51 9.75 8.08
CA TRP A 435 -22.97 9.84 8.23
C TRP A 435 -23.69 10.05 6.90
N LYS A 436 -23.07 10.67 5.91
CA LYS A 436 -23.58 10.67 4.53
C LYS A 436 -23.80 9.24 4.03
N ILE A 437 -22.85 8.32 4.24
CA ILE A 437 -23.02 6.90 3.87
C ILE A 437 -24.19 6.30 4.64
N LEU A 438 -24.20 6.40 5.97
CA LEU A 438 -25.22 5.77 6.80
C LEU A 438 -26.63 6.25 6.45
N PHE A 439 -26.80 7.56 6.30
CA PHE A 439 -28.12 8.13 6.00
C PHE A 439 -28.60 7.82 4.59
N LEU A 440 -27.72 7.85 3.60
CA LEU A 440 -28.10 7.56 2.22
C LEU A 440 -28.32 6.07 1.95
N VAL A 441 -27.61 5.18 2.63
CA VAL A 441 -27.69 3.74 2.39
C VAL A 441 -28.82 3.10 3.22
N PHE A 442 -28.86 3.38 4.51
CA PHE A 442 -29.75 2.66 5.42
C PHE A 442 -31.04 3.37 5.74
N HIS A 443 -31.04 4.69 5.69
CA HIS A 443 -32.19 5.50 6.08
C HIS A 443 -32.86 6.19 4.88
N GLY A 444 -34.02 6.75 5.09
CA GLY A 444 -34.81 7.39 4.05
C GLY A 444 -35.58 6.40 3.17
N LYS A 445 -36.10 6.90 2.04
CA LYS A 445 -36.84 6.09 1.06
C LYS A 445 -35.90 5.33 0.14
N ALA A 446 -36.26 4.13 -0.25
CA ALA A 446 -35.56 3.38 -1.31
C ALA A 446 -35.55 4.18 -2.62
N ARG A 447 -34.40 4.22 -3.29
CA ARG A 447 -34.20 4.94 -4.55
C ARG A 447 -33.91 4.02 -5.73
N SER A 448 -33.83 2.72 -5.48
CA SER A 448 -33.80 1.63 -6.47
C SER A 448 -34.69 0.48 -6.04
N ASP A 449 -34.84 -0.53 -6.86
CA ASP A 449 -35.53 -1.76 -6.48
C ASP A 449 -34.69 -2.54 -5.47
N ILE A 450 -35.19 -2.61 -4.22
CA ILE A 450 -34.57 -3.34 -3.12
C ILE A 450 -35.30 -4.65 -2.77
N SER A 451 -36.26 -5.07 -3.59
CA SER A 451 -37.11 -6.24 -3.31
C SER A 451 -36.33 -7.55 -3.18
N LYS A 452 -35.18 -7.66 -3.84
CA LYS A 452 -34.28 -8.82 -3.78
C LYS A 452 -33.19 -8.74 -2.71
N ALA A 453 -33.08 -7.59 -2.04
CA ALA A 453 -32.06 -7.42 -1.01
C ALA A 453 -32.37 -8.30 0.21
N HIS A 454 -31.40 -9.09 0.62
CA HIS A 454 -31.48 -9.96 1.78
C HIS A 454 -30.15 -9.94 2.53
N GLU A 455 -30.20 -10.28 3.82
CA GLU A 455 -28.99 -10.29 4.66
C GLU A 455 -27.98 -11.35 4.17
N SER A 456 -26.74 -11.07 4.35
CA SER A 456 -25.64 -11.92 3.90
C SER A 456 -25.55 -13.23 4.69
N PRO A 457 -24.97 -14.31 4.11
CA PRO A 457 -24.79 -15.58 4.80
C PRO A 457 -23.79 -15.48 5.97
N LEU A 458 -23.80 -16.49 6.86
CA LEU A 458 -22.98 -16.53 8.08
C LEU A 458 -21.48 -16.34 7.84
N TYR A 459 -20.94 -16.87 6.73
CA TYR A 459 -19.53 -16.68 6.37
C TYR A 459 -19.14 -15.20 6.18
N ILE A 460 -20.10 -14.35 5.83
CA ILE A 460 -19.94 -12.91 5.72
C ILE A 460 -20.20 -12.23 7.07
N LEU A 461 -21.23 -12.66 7.81
CA LEU A 461 -21.64 -12.03 9.06
C LEU A 461 -20.67 -12.30 10.24
N ILE A 462 -20.07 -13.49 10.34
CA ILE A 462 -19.12 -13.81 11.42
C ILE A 462 -17.91 -12.85 11.42
N PRO A 463 -17.21 -12.61 10.30
CA PRO A 463 -16.16 -11.59 10.27
C PRO A 463 -16.64 -10.19 10.67
N LEU A 464 -17.84 -9.77 10.23
CA LEU A 464 -18.40 -8.47 10.61
C LEU A 464 -18.63 -8.39 12.12
N PHE A 465 -19.13 -9.45 12.73
CA PHE A 465 -19.35 -9.50 14.18
C PHE A 465 -18.03 -9.40 14.96
N VAL A 466 -17.03 -10.22 14.60
CA VAL A 466 -15.72 -10.21 15.27
C VAL A 466 -15.05 -8.84 15.15
N LEU A 467 -15.08 -8.23 13.96
CA LEU A 467 -14.52 -6.90 13.73
C LEU A 467 -15.30 -5.81 14.49
N SER A 468 -16.62 -5.97 14.63
CA SER A 468 -17.45 -5.04 15.42
C SER A 468 -17.07 -5.07 16.90
N VAL A 469 -16.84 -6.27 17.46
CA VAL A 469 -16.34 -6.43 18.84
C VAL A 469 -14.96 -5.77 18.97
N GLY A 470 -14.05 -6.01 18.02
CA GLY A 470 -12.74 -5.37 18.01
C GLY A 470 -12.82 -3.83 17.91
N ALA A 471 -13.72 -3.29 17.09
CA ALA A 471 -13.90 -1.85 16.93
C ALA A 471 -14.44 -1.16 18.22
N VAL A 472 -15.01 -1.92 19.15
CA VAL A 472 -15.42 -1.41 20.47
C VAL A 472 -14.30 -1.59 21.49
N ILE A 473 -13.72 -2.80 21.59
CA ILE A 473 -12.86 -3.20 22.71
C ILE A 473 -11.41 -2.79 22.52
N SER A 474 -10.90 -2.75 21.26
CA SER A 474 -9.46 -2.54 21.00
C SER A 474 -8.93 -1.20 21.52
N GLY A 475 -9.79 -0.18 21.66
CA GLY A 475 -9.42 1.10 22.24
C GLY A 475 -9.10 1.01 23.73
N TRP A 476 -9.89 0.23 24.47
CA TRP A 476 -9.70 0.02 25.91
C TRP A 476 -8.45 -0.82 26.20
N ILE A 477 -8.35 -1.96 25.53
CA ILE A 477 -7.20 -2.87 25.73
C ILE A 477 -5.92 -2.23 25.20
N GLY A 478 -5.98 -1.56 24.05
CA GLY A 478 -4.82 -0.98 23.39
C GLY A 478 -4.31 0.32 24.03
N TYR A 479 -5.03 0.90 24.99
CA TYR A 479 -4.60 2.15 25.65
C TYR A 479 -3.24 1.99 26.36
N ILE A 480 -2.90 0.77 26.78
CA ILE A 480 -1.59 0.44 27.37
C ILE A 480 -0.41 0.76 26.42
N MET A 481 -0.64 0.82 25.11
CA MET A 481 0.38 1.15 24.12
C MET A 481 0.87 2.60 24.21
N VAL A 482 0.04 3.49 24.75
CA VAL A 482 0.31 4.93 24.91
C VAL A 482 0.47 5.35 26.36
N ASP A 483 0.36 4.40 27.28
CA ASP A 483 0.62 4.64 28.70
C ASP A 483 2.11 4.87 28.92
N THR A 484 2.45 6.05 29.42
CA THR A 484 3.85 6.45 29.67
C THR A 484 4.44 5.86 30.95
N HIS A 485 3.63 5.18 31.78
CA HIS A 485 4.09 4.52 33.01
C HIS A 485 4.58 3.08 32.74
N HIS A 486 4.26 2.50 31.60
CA HIS A 486 4.63 1.17 31.21
C HIS A 486 5.40 1.19 29.88
N ASP A 487 6.59 0.56 29.86
CA ASP A 487 7.31 0.33 28.60
C ASP A 487 6.70 -0.86 27.84
N PHE A 488 5.53 -0.60 27.22
CA PHE A 488 4.87 -1.61 26.39
C PHE A 488 5.70 -2.06 25.20
N TRP A 489 6.55 -1.17 24.66
CA TRP A 489 7.29 -1.43 23.43
C TRP A 489 8.62 -2.17 23.66
N HIS A 490 9.07 -2.31 24.91
CA HIS A 490 10.32 -3.01 25.28
C HIS A 490 11.53 -2.59 24.41
N GLY A 491 11.67 -1.29 24.16
CA GLY A 491 12.74 -0.72 23.34
C GLY A 491 12.60 -0.92 21.82
N ALA A 492 11.50 -1.50 21.31
CA ALA A 492 11.27 -1.65 19.88
C ALA A 492 11.01 -0.32 19.15
N ILE A 493 10.62 0.73 19.88
CA ILE A 493 10.46 2.11 19.45
C ILE A 493 11.36 2.98 20.31
N LEU A 494 12.23 3.76 19.66
CA LEU A 494 13.08 4.74 20.36
C LEU A 494 12.42 6.12 20.29
N ILE A 495 12.38 6.81 21.43
CA ILE A 495 11.96 8.21 21.54
C ILE A 495 13.02 8.91 22.40
N LEU A 496 13.54 10.03 21.94
CA LEU A 496 14.51 10.82 22.70
C LEU A 496 13.84 11.57 23.86
N ASP A 497 14.55 11.73 24.96
CA ASP A 497 14.05 12.38 26.20
C ASP A 497 13.56 13.83 26.02
N ASN A 498 14.04 14.51 24.98
CA ASN A 498 13.59 15.85 24.61
C ASN A 498 12.25 15.87 23.84
N HIS A 499 11.80 14.75 23.28
CA HIS A 499 10.56 14.63 22.53
C HIS A 499 9.41 14.17 23.43
N LYS A 500 8.81 15.12 24.17
CA LYS A 500 7.80 14.86 25.20
C LYS A 500 6.35 15.03 24.73
N ALA A 501 6.09 15.07 23.42
CA ALA A 501 4.75 15.34 22.89
C ALA A 501 3.69 14.36 23.44
N LEU A 502 3.98 13.06 23.48
CA LEU A 502 3.06 12.04 24.00
C LEU A 502 2.87 12.15 25.51
N ILE A 503 3.94 12.39 26.28
CA ILE A 503 3.85 12.56 27.74
C ILE A 503 2.99 13.79 28.08
N ASN A 504 3.23 14.90 27.40
CA ASN A 504 2.49 16.15 27.61
C ASN A 504 1.04 16.09 27.08
N ALA A 505 0.71 15.16 26.18
CA ALA A 505 -0.62 14.97 25.64
C ALA A 505 -1.65 14.68 26.74
N HIS A 506 -1.28 13.96 27.78
CA HIS A 506 -2.17 13.66 28.91
C HIS A 506 -2.53 14.88 29.76
N HIS A 507 -1.76 15.98 29.66
CA HIS A 507 -1.92 17.19 30.47
C HIS A 507 -2.45 18.41 29.70
N VAL A 508 -2.97 18.22 28.47
CA VAL A 508 -3.54 19.32 27.66
C VAL A 508 -4.85 19.88 28.25
N PRO A 509 -5.20 21.15 27.96
CA PRO A 509 -6.42 21.79 28.41
C PRO A 509 -7.67 20.99 28.03
N ILE A 510 -8.71 21.02 28.89
CA ILE A 510 -9.96 20.28 28.67
C ILE A 510 -10.67 20.64 27.36
N LEU A 511 -10.53 21.90 26.90
CA LEU A 511 -11.07 22.33 25.60
C LEU A 511 -10.39 21.60 24.42
N VAL A 512 -9.10 21.32 24.52
CA VAL A 512 -8.38 20.55 23.52
C VAL A 512 -8.89 19.11 23.50
N LYS A 513 -9.04 18.48 24.67
CA LYS A 513 -9.61 17.12 24.81
C LYS A 513 -11.05 17.01 24.31
N ALA A 514 -11.88 18.02 24.53
CA ALA A 514 -13.27 18.01 24.11
C ALA A 514 -13.46 18.37 22.61
N SER A 515 -12.50 19.07 22.01
CA SER A 515 -12.64 19.60 20.65
C SER A 515 -12.92 18.54 19.58
N PRO A 516 -12.29 17.33 19.58
CA PRO A 516 -12.58 16.30 18.58
C PRO A 516 -14.03 15.80 18.65
N ILE A 517 -14.56 15.63 19.87
CA ILE A 517 -15.95 15.20 20.09
C ILE A 517 -16.92 16.28 19.60
N ILE A 518 -16.66 17.54 19.94
CA ILE A 518 -17.52 18.68 19.55
C ILE A 518 -17.60 18.75 18.02
N VAL A 519 -16.48 18.75 17.32
CA VAL A 519 -16.48 18.84 15.85
C VAL A 519 -17.08 17.60 15.19
N ALA A 520 -16.91 16.43 15.79
CA ALA A 520 -17.56 15.19 15.34
C ALA A 520 -19.09 15.29 15.41
N LEU A 521 -19.63 15.74 16.54
CA LEU A 521 -21.07 15.92 16.71
C LEU A 521 -21.64 16.99 15.76
N LEU A 522 -20.91 18.09 15.53
CA LEU A 522 -21.27 19.10 14.54
C LEU A 522 -21.29 18.53 13.12
N GLY A 523 -20.31 17.70 12.76
CA GLY A 523 -20.27 17.02 11.45
C GLY A 523 -21.47 16.09 11.25
N ILE A 524 -21.83 15.31 12.27
CA ILE A 524 -23.01 14.43 12.28
C ILE A 524 -24.30 15.23 12.10
N LEU A 525 -24.45 16.28 12.89
CA LEU A 525 -25.63 17.16 12.85
C LEU A 525 -25.79 17.79 11.46
N LEU A 526 -24.68 18.25 10.87
CA LEU A 526 -24.69 18.81 9.52
C LEU A 526 -25.09 17.75 8.48
N ALA A 527 -24.56 16.54 8.57
CA ALA A 527 -24.93 15.43 7.68
C ALA A 527 -26.42 15.08 7.81
N TRP A 528 -26.96 15.04 9.04
CA TRP A 528 -28.39 14.81 9.27
C TRP A 528 -29.24 15.91 8.63
N LEU A 529 -28.84 17.17 8.79
CA LEU A 529 -29.54 18.32 8.17
C LEU A 529 -29.57 18.19 6.63
N PHE A 530 -28.46 17.79 6.01
CA PHE A 530 -28.30 17.71 4.56
C PHE A 530 -29.01 16.51 3.93
N TYR A 531 -28.97 15.34 4.58
CA TYR A 531 -29.40 14.08 3.95
C TYR A 531 -30.72 13.54 4.47
N ILE A 532 -31.20 14.02 5.65
CA ILE A 532 -32.47 13.58 6.23
C ILE A 532 -33.49 14.72 6.23
N LYS A 533 -33.16 15.88 6.82
CA LYS A 533 -34.14 16.97 7.04
C LYS A 533 -34.35 17.83 5.79
N ARG A 534 -33.28 18.23 5.08
CA ARG A 534 -33.33 19.13 3.92
C ARG A 534 -32.54 18.56 2.75
N THR A 535 -33.10 17.55 2.09
CA THR A 535 -32.42 16.79 1.01
C THR A 535 -32.04 17.61 -0.23
N ASN A 536 -32.52 18.85 -0.36
CA ASN A 536 -32.17 19.78 -1.44
C ASN A 536 -30.87 20.57 -1.15
N LEU A 537 -30.41 20.61 0.12
CA LEU A 537 -29.20 21.37 0.48
C LEU A 537 -27.95 20.93 -0.28
N PRO A 538 -27.66 19.64 -0.47
CA PRO A 538 -26.50 19.23 -1.24
C PRO A 538 -26.44 19.82 -2.66
N LEU A 539 -27.59 19.90 -3.33
CA LEU A 539 -27.69 20.49 -4.67
C LEU A 539 -27.46 22.01 -4.65
N ILE A 540 -28.04 22.70 -3.67
CA ILE A 540 -27.88 24.17 -3.51
C ILE A 540 -26.41 24.51 -3.21
N PHE A 541 -25.78 23.77 -2.29
CA PHE A 541 -24.38 24.01 -1.92
C PHE A 541 -23.40 23.65 -3.05
N SER A 542 -23.63 22.55 -3.77
CA SER A 542 -22.80 22.19 -4.94
C SER A 542 -22.92 23.22 -6.08
N GLY A 543 -24.07 23.84 -6.25
CA GLY A 543 -24.26 24.96 -7.21
C GLY A 543 -23.60 26.26 -6.74
N LYS A 544 -23.82 26.67 -5.48
CA LYS A 544 -23.27 27.91 -4.93
C LYS A 544 -21.74 27.87 -4.78
N PHE A 545 -21.17 26.75 -4.39
CA PHE A 545 -19.74 26.51 -4.23
C PHE A 545 -19.20 25.59 -5.32
N SER A 546 -19.63 25.80 -6.58
CA SER A 546 -19.29 24.92 -7.71
C SER A 546 -17.79 24.76 -7.93
N PHE A 547 -17.00 25.80 -7.69
CA PHE A 547 -15.54 25.75 -7.77
C PHE A 547 -14.94 24.73 -6.77
N LEU A 548 -15.27 24.83 -5.49
CA LEU A 548 -14.80 23.91 -4.46
C LEU A 548 -15.31 22.47 -4.69
N TYR A 549 -16.56 22.34 -5.13
CA TYR A 549 -17.14 21.05 -5.47
C TYR A 549 -16.40 20.38 -6.63
N ASN A 550 -16.08 21.15 -7.69
CA ASN A 550 -15.34 20.63 -8.85
C ASN A 550 -13.90 20.25 -8.49
N ILE A 551 -13.20 21.03 -7.64
CA ILE A 551 -11.88 20.65 -7.13
C ILE A 551 -11.95 19.30 -6.42
N SER A 552 -12.89 19.14 -5.50
CA SER A 552 -13.06 17.89 -4.73
C SER A 552 -13.48 16.73 -5.62
N LYS A 553 -14.44 16.92 -6.53
CA LYS A 553 -14.95 15.90 -7.45
C LYS A 553 -13.85 15.39 -8.39
N ASN A 554 -13.02 16.29 -8.92
CA ASN A 554 -11.92 15.98 -9.82
C ASN A 554 -10.62 15.66 -9.07
N LYS A 555 -10.69 15.40 -7.76
CA LYS A 555 -9.54 14.97 -6.94
C LYS A 555 -8.33 15.91 -7.07
N PHE A 556 -8.58 17.23 -7.15
CA PHE A 556 -7.58 18.29 -7.39
C PHE A 556 -6.80 18.12 -8.70
N TRP A 557 -7.32 17.40 -9.66
CA TRP A 557 -6.71 17.14 -10.98
C TRP A 557 -5.30 16.51 -10.91
N PHE A 558 -5.00 15.75 -9.87
CA PHE A 558 -3.70 15.07 -9.77
C PHE A 558 -3.48 14.05 -10.89
N ASP A 559 -4.54 13.35 -11.30
CA ASP A 559 -4.46 12.38 -12.40
C ASP A 559 -4.12 13.07 -13.73
N GLU A 560 -4.78 14.20 -14.01
CA GLU A 560 -4.55 15.02 -15.20
C GLU A 560 -3.18 15.69 -15.16
N LEU A 561 -2.73 16.13 -13.98
CA LEU A 561 -1.41 16.71 -13.79
C LEU A 561 -0.31 15.68 -14.11
N TYR A 562 -0.46 14.44 -13.65
CA TYR A 562 0.49 13.37 -13.94
C TYR A 562 0.46 12.95 -15.40
N GLU A 563 -0.72 12.90 -16.04
CA GLU A 563 -0.79 12.64 -17.48
C GLU A 563 -0.06 13.73 -18.27
N LEU A 564 -0.25 15.01 -17.91
CA LEU A 564 0.38 16.14 -18.60
C LEU A 564 1.89 16.21 -18.38
N LEU A 565 2.36 16.08 -17.12
CA LEU A 565 3.76 16.31 -16.77
C LEU A 565 4.66 15.08 -16.93
N LEU A 566 4.10 13.87 -16.78
CA LEU A 566 4.88 12.63 -16.76
C LEU A 566 4.48 11.68 -17.89
N CYS A 567 3.21 11.25 -17.93
CA CYS A 567 2.83 10.15 -18.81
C CYS A 567 2.89 10.53 -20.29
N HIS A 568 2.36 11.70 -20.66
CA HIS A 568 2.38 12.15 -22.06
C HIS A 568 3.81 12.42 -22.58
N PRO A 569 4.69 13.17 -21.87
CA PRO A 569 6.08 13.34 -22.31
C PRO A 569 6.85 12.04 -22.42
N LEU A 570 6.67 11.11 -21.46
CA LEU A 570 7.30 9.80 -21.52
C LEU A 570 6.83 8.95 -22.70
N LYS A 571 5.53 8.99 -23.03
CA LYS A 571 4.98 8.33 -24.22
C LYS A 571 5.57 8.92 -25.51
N VAL A 572 5.68 10.25 -25.60
CA VAL A 572 6.26 10.93 -26.77
C VAL A 572 7.74 10.54 -26.92
N MET A 573 8.50 10.59 -25.81
CA MET A 573 9.90 10.19 -25.79
C MET A 573 10.08 8.71 -26.16
N GLY A 574 9.25 7.82 -25.58
CA GLY A 574 9.27 6.40 -25.91
C GLY A 574 8.99 6.12 -27.39
N ASN A 575 7.98 6.78 -27.96
CA ASN A 575 7.66 6.67 -29.39
C ASN A 575 8.81 7.21 -30.25
N PHE A 576 9.47 8.29 -29.84
CA PHE A 576 10.63 8.81 -30.55
C PHE A 576 11.79 7.82 -30.52
N LEU A 577 12.14 7.29 -29.35
CA LEU A 577 13.22 6.31 -29.18
C LEU A 577 12.92 5.03 -30.00
N TRP A 578 11.69 4.53 -29.91
CA TRP A 578 11.28 3.35 -30.69
C TRP A 578 11.37 3.58 -32.19
N ASN A 579 10.73 4.65 -32.71
CA ASN A 579 10.67 4.86 -34.16
C ASN A 579 12.00 5.31 -34.76
N LYS A 580 12.76 6.17 -34.05
CA LYS A 580 14.03 6.70 -34.56
C LYS A 580 15.25 5.87 -34.10
N GLY A 581 15.26 5.43 -32.83
CA GLY A 581 16.32 4.61 -32.27
C GLY A 581 16.22 3.16 -32.74
N ASP A 582 15.21 2.44 -32.28
CA ASP A 582 15.13 1.01 -32.52
C ASP A 582 14.90 0.69 -33.99
N ILE A 583 13.78 1.16 -34.58
CA ILE A 583 13.45 0.87 -35.98
C ILE A 583 14.40 1.60 -36.95
N GLY A 584 14.63 2.92 -36.69
CA GLY A 584 15.39 3.77 -37.62
C GLY A 584 16.88 3.53 -37.64
N VAL A 585 17.49 3.14 -36.52
CA VAL A 585 18.94 2.92 -36.39
C VAL A 585 19.26 1.44 -36.19
N ILE A 586 18.78 0.85 -35.10
CA ILE A 586 19.18 -0.51 -34.69
C ILE A 586 18.73 -1.53 -35.74
N ASP A 587 17.44 -1.59 -36.04
CA ASP A 587 16.91 -2.57 -36.99
C ASP A 587 17.40 -2.30 -38.42
N LYS A 588 17.30 -1.03 -38.86
CA LYS A 588 17.62 -0.64 -40.23
C LYS A 588 19.11 -0.85 -40.57
N PHE A 589 20.03 -0.55 -39.66
CA PHE A 589 21.48 -0.74 -39.90
C PHE A 589 22.00 -2.08 -39.36
N GLY A 590 21.35 -2.69 -38.39
CA GLY A 590 21.66 -4.00 -37.85
C GLY A 590 21.03 -5.14 -38.66
N PRO A 591 20.02 -5.84 -38.10
CA PRO A 591 19.47 -7.06 -38.72
C PRO A 591 18.94 -6.87 -40.13
N ASP A 592 18.15 -5.82 -40.37
CA ASP A 592 17.52 -5.56 -41.67
C ASP A 592 18.52 -5.05 -42.70
N GLY A 593 19.46 -4.19 -42.28
CA GLY A 593 20.51 -3.66 -43.13
C GLY A 593 21.48 -4.75 -43.60
N ILE A 594 21.92 -5.60 -42.66
CA ILE A 594 22.76 -6.76 -42.98
C ILE A 594 22.02 -7.72 -43.91
N THR A 595 20.76 -8.02 -43.61
CA THR A 595 19.92 -8.88 -44.46
C THR A 595 19.75 -8.29 -45.85
N TYR A 596 19.53 -6.99 -45.98
CA TYR A 596 19.44 -6.30 -47.26
C TYR A 596 20.76 -6.41 -48.06
N ILE A 597 21.91 -6.16 -47.40
CA ILE A 597 23.22 -6.28 -48.02
C ILE A 597 23.46 -7.73 -48.49
N CYS A 598 23.20 -8.71 -47.61
CA CYS A 598 23.32 -10.14 -47.96
C CYS A 598 22.47 -10.52 -49.17
N LYS A 599 21.18 -10.11 -49.19
CA LYS A 599 20.28 -10.34 -50.31
C LYS A 599 20.79 -9.68 -51.62
N LYS A 600 21.30 -8.45 -51.52
CA LYS A 600 21.86 -7.73 -52.67
C LYS A 600 23.10 -8.41 -53.20
N PHE A 601 24.01 -8.87 -52.30
CA PHE A 601 25.19 -9.67 -52.69
C PHE A 601 24.76 -11.01 -53.30
N ALA A 602 23.85 -11.72 -52.67
CA ALA A 602 23.36 -12.99 -53.19
C ALA A 602 22.76 -12.86 -54.60
N SER A 603 21.97 -11.80 -54.85
CA SER A 603 21.40 -11.53 -56.18
C SER A 603 22.47 -11.22 -57.23
N LYS A 604 23.53 -10.46 -56.85
CA LYS A 604 24.68 -10.23 -57.75
C LYS A 604 25.48 -11.49 -58.01
N ILE A 605 25.77 -12.28 -56.98
CA ILE A 605 26.51 -13.53 -57.16
C ILE A 605 25.71 -14.52 -58.01
N LYS A 606 24.37 -14.59 -57.82
CA LYS A 606 23.51 -15.43 -58.65
C LYS A 606 23.62 -15.07 -60.16
N SER A 607 23.87 -13.80 -60.52
CA SER A 607 24.06 -13.40 -61.92
C SER A 607 25.36 -13.95 -62.55
N PHE A 608 26.37 -14.37 -61.76
CA PHE A 608 27.55 -15.06 -62.25
C PHE A 608 27.26 -16.53 -62.60
N GLN A 609 26.20 -17.11 -62.09
CA GLN A 609 25.74 -18.45 -62.47
C GLN A 609 24.90 -18.35 -63.75
N SER A 610 25.54 -18.39 -64.89
CA SER A 610 24.87 -18.28 -66.20
C SER A 610 24.00 -19.50 -66.55
N GLY A 611 24.18 -20.63 -65.83
CA GLY A 611 23.47 -21.89 -66.09
C GLY A 611 24.02 -22.66 -67.29
N TYR A 612 24.96 -22.09 -68.03
CA TYR A 612 25.57 -22.75 -69.21
C TYR A 612 26.84 -23.44 -68.83
N VAL A 613 26.91 -24.73 -69.06
CA VAL A 613 28.08 -25.60 -68.71
C VAL A 613 29.40 -25.13 -69.37
N TYR A 614 29.33 -24.60 -70.58
CA TYR A 614 30.48 -24.08 -71.29
C TYR A 614 31.10 -22.83 -70.62
N HIS A 615 30.35 -21.99 -69.98
CA HIS A 615 30.91 -20.86 -69.22
C HIS A 615 31.72 -21.33 -68.02
N TYR A 616 31.24 -22.37 -67.33
CA TYR A 616 31.96 -22.93 -66.18
C TYR A 616 33.21 -23.65 -66.62
N ALA A 617 33.16 -24.46 -67.75
CA ALA A 617 34.27 -25.12 -68.32
C ALA A 617 35.36 -24.11 -68.79
N PHE A 618 34.90 -23.00 -69.38
CA PHE A 618 35.80 -21.92 -69.85
C PHE A 618 36.50 -21.23 -68.64
N THR A 619 35.76 -20.93 -67.57
CA THR A 619 36.34 -20.33 -66.36
C THR A 619 37.34 -21.25 -65.67
N MET A 620 37.03 -22.56 -65.61
CA MET A 620 37.96 -23.57 -65.10
C MET A 620 39.25 -23.66 -65.94
N PHE A 621 39.13 -23.63 -67.28
CA PHE A 621 40.26 -23.66 -68.19
C PHE A 621 41.16 -22.43 -68.02
N PHE A 622 40.58 -21.24 -67.91
CA PHE A 622 41.34 -20.03 -67.60
C PHE A 622 42.02 -20.05 -66.24
N GLY A 623 41.33 -20.58 -65.22
CA GLY A 623 41.92 -20.79 -63.90
C GLY A 623 43.08 -21.71 -63.90
N LEU A 624 43.00 -22.80 -64.67
CA LEU A 624 44.09 -23.73 -64.88
C LEU A 624 45.29 -23.06 -65.59
N ILE A 625 45.06 -22.32 -66.69
CA ILE A 625 46.08 -21.56 -67.38
C ILE A 625 46.78 -20.57 -66.44
N ALA A 626 46.02 -19.83 -65.67
CA ALA A 626 46.51 -18.85 -64.69
C ALA A 626 47.43 -19.54 -63.64
N LEU A 627 46.98 -20.68 -63.09
CA LEU A 627 47.80 -21.48 -62.15
C LEU A 627 49.08 -22.01 -62.77
N PHE A 628 48.97 -22.55 -63.99
CA PHE A 628 50.20 -23.02 -64.71
C PHE A 628 51.14 -21.86 -65.06
N SER A 629 50.62 -20.74 -65.51
CA SER A 629 51.40 -19.53 -65.75
C SER A 629 52.07 -19.02 -64.49
N TRP A 630 51.35 -18.98 -63.35
CA TRP A 630 51.96 -18.64 -62.08
C TRP A 630 53.08 -19.58 -61.66
N GLN A 631 52.84 -20.90 -61.73
CA GLN A 631 53.86 -21.91 -61.42
C GLN A 631 55.08 -21.79 -62.36
N PHE A 632 54.86 -21.50 -63.66
CA PHE A 632 55.91 -21.32 -64.66
C PHE A 632 56.74 -20.04 -64.41
N LEU A 633 56.10 -18.94 -63.98
CA LEU A 633 56.79 -17.70 -63.57
C LEU A 633 57.65 -17.92 -62.31
N ILE A 634 57.20 -18.70 -61.37
CA ILE A 634 57.99 -19.12 -60.20
C ILE A 634 59.18 -19.99 -60.65
N PHE A 635 58.98 -20.95 -61.58
CA PHE A 635 60.04 -21.81 -62.09
C PHE A 635 61.09 -21.03 -62.85
N LEU A 636 60.71 -19.97 -63.54
CA LEU A 636 61.62 -19.05 -64.23
C LEU A 636 62.32 -18.05 -63.33
N GLY A 637 62.01 -18.01 -62.06
CA GLY A 637 62.56 -17.05 -61.10
C GLY A 637 62.11 -15.59 -61.31
N TRP A 638 60.99 -15.38 -62.00
CA TRP A 638 60.44 -14.04 -62.28
C TRP A 638 59.57 -13.51 -61.20
N ILE A 639 59.06 -14.36 -60.29
CA ILE A 639 58.28 -14.03 -59.08
C ILE A 639 58.81 -14.88 -57.94
#